data_c28b0d7983cc3343cad3ceccd5f6fce5
#
_entry.id   c28b0d7983cc3343cad3ceccd5f6fce5
#
_cell.length_a   1.000
_cell.length_b   1.000
_cell.length_c   1.000
_cell.angle_alpha   90.00
_cell.angle_beta   90.00
_cell.angle_gamma   90.00
#
_symmetry.space_group_name_H-M   'P 1'
#
loop_
_entity.id
_entity.type
_entity.pdbx_description
1 polymer ?
#
loop_
_entity_poly.entity_id
_entity_poly.type
_entity_poly.pdbx_seq_one_letter_code
_entity_poly.pdbx_strand_id
1 'polypeptide(L)'
;MLKIGDFARIARVTVKTLRHYACEGLLEPVYIDRYSGYRYYTLDQLPTLNRILALKDLGFSLAQIRQLMRETLTAEELRGMLRLKHVELQQTVERERERLQRVEERLQLIDREGSASVSEILFCRGGNAAGNHTQKETGMEPVRFETLAAFKVMGMKYRGNNANQEIAQMWGVLNPRAHEIPMTGECAYGVCLMLPDAPAGVFEYVAGFKVEQYDHVPEGMVVIDVPENRYAVFAHRGPLETLKDTYAAICDDWFPRAGYKPTGGYDMEVYTEEFKSFAPDSVFYIYEPVK
;
A
#
# COMPACT_ATOMS: atom_id res chain seq x y z
N MET A 1 -41.28 -10.43 -2.52
CA MET A 1 -40.15 -9.57 -2.92
C MET A 1 -40.16 -8.30 -2.09
N LEU A 2 -39.01 -7.88 -1.58
CA LEU A 2 -38.79 -6.69 -0.75
C LEU A 2 -38.03 -5.64 -1.56
N LYS A 3 -38.39 -4.37 -1.45
CA LYS A 3 -37.57 -3.28 -1.99
C LYS A 3 -36.21 -3.26 -1.27
N ILE A 4 -35.15 -2.81 -1.96
CA ILE A 4 -33.80 -2.75 -1.40
C ILE A 4 -33.71 -2.06 -0.04
N GLY A 5 -34.56 -1.03 0.24
CA GLY A 5 -34.58 -0.33 1.52
C GLY A 5 -35.16 -1.20 2.64
N ASP A 6 -36.22 -1.99 2.36
CA ASP A 6 -36.83 -2.89 3.33
C ASP A 6 -35.93 -4.07 3.64
N PHE A 7 -35.28 -4.65 2.60
CA PHE A 7 -34.33 -5.72 2.76
C PHE A 7 -33.09 -5.24 3.56
N ALA A 8 -32.57 -4.04 3.28
CA ALA A 8 -31.47 -3.43 4.01
C ALA A 8 -31.80 -3.27 5.51
N ARG A 9 -33.02 -2.81 5.83
CA ARG A 9 -33.46 -2.64 7.22
C ARG A 9 -33.56 -3.97 7.96
N ILE A 10 -34.11 -5.00 7.33
CA ILE A 10 -34.22 -6.35 7.91
C ILE A 10 -32.83 -6.93 8.16
N ALA A 11 -31.94 -6.78 7.20
CA ALA A 11 -30.57 -7.30 7.26
C ALA A 11 -29.62 -6.42 8.09
N ARG A 12 -30.06 -5.27 8.59
CA ARG A 12 -29.24 -4.29 9.34
C ARG A 12 -27.98 -3.81 8.58
N VAL A 13 -28.12 -3.63 7.28
CA VAL A 13 -27.06 -3.09 6.42
C VAL A 13 -27.55 -1.84 5.70
N THR A 14 -26.63 -1.07 5.10
CA THR A 14 -27.02 0.10 4.31
C THR A 14 -27.45 -0.31 2.90
N VAL A 15 -28.30 0.49 2.27
CA VAL A 15 -28.63 0.34 0.85
C VAL A 15 -27.38 0.45 -0.02
N LYS A 16 -26.39 1.29 0.39
CA LYS A 16 -25.10 1.44 -0.29
C LYS A 16 -24.33 0.12 -0.28
N THR A 17 -24.31 -0.59 0.85
CA THR A 17 -23.69 -1.91 1.00
C THR A 17 -24.30 -2.93 0.04
N LEU A 18 -25.63 -3.00 -0.03
CA LEU A 18 -26.31 -3.95 -0.94
C LEU A 18 -26.05 -3.63 -2.42
N ARG A 19 -26.00 -2.34 -2.78
CA ARG A 19 -25.63 -1.93 -4.15
C ARG A 19 -24.19 -2.33 -4.47
N HIS A 20 -23.28 -2.14 -3.52
CA HIS A 20 -21.88 -2.54 -3.68
C HIS A 20 -21.76 -4.06 -3.84
N TYR A 21 -22.43 -4.85 -3.01
CA TYR A 21 -22.42 -6.31 -3.15
C TYR A 21 -23.02 -6.80 -4.48
N ALA A 22 -24.02 -6.09 -5.00
CA ALA A 22 -24.57 -6.39 -6.32
C ALA A 22 -23.57 -6.06 -7.45
N CYS A 23 -22.85 -4.93 -7.36
CA CYS A 23 -21.79 -4.58 -8.31
C CYS A 23 -20.63 -5.57 -8.26
N GLU A 24 -20.30 -6.07 -7.07
CA GLU A 24 -19.25 -7.07 -6.87
C GLU A 24 -19.68 -8.50 -7.24
N GLY A 25 -20.95 -8.71 -7.63
CA GLY A 25 -21.49 -10.05 -7.95
C GLY A 25 -21.58 -11.00 -6.74
N LEU A 26 -21.63 -10.44 -5.51
CA LEU A 26 -21.72 -11.20 -4.27
C LEU A 26 -23.16 -11.48 -3.86
N LEU A 27 -24.06 -10.51 -4.09
CA LEU A 27 -25.48 -10.62 -3.80
C LEU A 27 -26.27 -9.79 -4.79
N GLU A 28 -26.77 -10.42 -5.85
CA GLU A 28 -27.54 -9.75 -6.88
C GLU A 28 -29.03 -9.66 -6.49
N PRO A 29 -29.74 -8.58 -6.89
CA PRO A 29 -31.19 -8.50 -6.73
C PRO A 29 -31.86 -9.56 -7.60
N VAL A 30 -32.92 -10.19 -7.08
CA VAL A 30 -33.71 -11.17 -7.86
C VAL A 30 -34.52 -10.51 -8.98
N TYR A 31 -34.79 -9.21 -8.87
CA TYR A 31 -35.46 -8.45 -9.89
C TYR A 31 -35.06 -6.97 -9.85
N ILE A 32 -34.89 -6.39 -11.03
CA ILE A 32 -34.69 -4.95 -11.21
C ILE A 32 -35.83 -4.45 -12.11
N ASP A 33 -36.62 -3.52 -11.58
CA ASP A 33 -37.71 -2.91 -12.33
C ASP A 33 -37.14 -2.08 -13.50
N ARG A 34 -37.55 -2.38 -14.71
CA ARG A 34 -37.02 -1.79 -15.95
C ARG A 34 -37.36 -0.31 -16.12
N TYR A 35 -38.44 0.16 -15.49
CA TYR A 35 -38.90 1.54 -15.64
C TYR A 35 -38.34 2.45 -14.55
N SER A 36 -38.31 1.97 -13.32
CA SER A 36 -37.88 2.76 -12.16
C SER A 36 -36.44 2.48 -11.70
N GLY A 37 -35.82 1.40 -12.19
CA GLY A 37 -34.50 0.96 -11.74
C GLY A 37 -34.48 0.41 -10.31
N TYR A 38 -35.64 0.23 -9.67
CA TYR A 38 -35.71 -0.31 -8.32
C TYR A 38 -35.29 -1.76 -8.25
N ARG A 39 -34.47 -2.08 -7.24
CA ARG A 39 -33.93 -3.42 -6.97
C ARG A 39 -34.80 -4.11 -5.90
N TYR A 40 -35.08 -5.38 -6.16
CA TYR A 40 -35.90 -6.22 -5.26
C TYR A 40 -35.13 -7.46 -4.84
N TYR A 41 -35.26 -7.83 -3.57
CA TYR A 41 -34.63 -8.98 -2.93
C TYR A 41 -35.68 -9.88 -2.30
N THR A 42 -35.30 -11.13 -1.93
CA THR A 42 -36.15 -12.08 -1.22
C THR A 42 -35.53 -12.42 0.14
N LEU A 43 -36.38 -12.90 1.06
CA LEU A 43 -35.88 -13.34 2.38
C LEU A 43 -34.94 -14.54 2.29
N ASP A 44 -35.05 -15.35 1.24
CA ASP A 44 -34.16 -16.49 0.97
C ASP A 44 -32.71 -16.07 0.69
N GLN A 45 -32.45 -14.79 0.41
CA GLN A 45 -31.13 -14.24 0.24
C GLN A 45 -30.47 -13.81 1.56
N LEU A 46 -31.20 -13.80 2.68
CA LEU A 46 -30.64 -13.44 3.99
C LEU A 46 -29.50 -14.38 4.45
N PRO A 47 -29.62 -15.71 4.32
CA PRO A 47 -28.50 -16.60 4.67
C PRO A 47 -27.22 -16.29 3.89
N THR A 48 -27.34 -16.03 2.59
CA THR A 48 -26.22 -15.64 1.72
C THR A 48 -25.61 -14.32 2.20
N LEU A 49 -26.41 -13.31 2.48
CA LEU A 49 -25.92 -12.03 3.00
C LEU A 49 -25.23 -12.19 4.35
N ASN A 50 -25.82 -12.97 5.28
CA ASN A 50 -25.22 -13.22 6.59
C ASN A 50 -23.86 -13.92 6.47
N ARG A 51 -23.71 -14.85 5.52
CA ARG A 51 -22.44 -15.51 5.24
C ARG A 51 -21.40 -14.51 4.73
N ILE A 52 -21.77 -13.60 3.84
CA ILE A 52 -20.90 -12.52 3.35
C ILE A 52 -20.44 -11.63 4.51
N LEU A 53 -21.39 -11.21 5.38
CA LEU A 53 -21.10 -10.35 6.52
C LEU A 53 -20.17 -11.04 7.53
N ALA A 54 -20.39 -12.31 7.84
CA ALA A 54 -19.55 -13.10 8.74
C ALA A 54 -18.10 -13.21 8.21
N LEU A 55 -17.92 -13.48 6.92
CA LEU A 55 -16.61 -13.55 6.31
C LEU A 55 -15.92 -12.18 6.27
N LYS A 56 -16.70 -11.10 6.06
CA LYS A 56 -16.16 -9.74 6.10
C LYS A 56 -15.71 -9.33 7.50
N ASP A 57 -16.46 -9.72 8.53
CA ASP A 57 -16.11 -9.49 9.94
C ASP A 57 -14.79 -10.19 10.32
N LEU A 58 -14.52 -11.35 9.75
CA LEU A 58 -13.24 -12.05 9.84
C LEU A 58 -12.11 -11.38 9.03
N GLY A 59 -12.37 -10.27 8.35
CA GLY A 59 -11.37 -9.50 7.61
C GLY A 59 -11.02 -10.06 6.24
N PHE A 60 -11.87 -10.90 5.62
CA PHE A 60 -11.68 -11.31 4.23
C PHE A 60 -12.02 -10.18 3.25
N SER A 61 -11.24 -10.04 2.19
CA SER A 61 -11.56 -9.12 1.09
C SER A 61 -12.78 -9.62 0.30
N LEU A 62 -13.46 -8.71 -0.43
CA LEU A 62 -14.62 -9.12 -1.24
C LEU A 62 -14.26 -10.14 -2.33
N ALA A 63 -13.04 -10.07 -2.88
CA ALA A 63 -12.53 -11.05 -3.83
C ALA A 63 -12.38 -12.45 -3.19
N GLN A 64 -11.83 -12.53 -1.99
CA GLN A 64 -11.72 -13.76 -1.22
C GLN A 64 -13.12 -14.30 -0.83
N ILE A 65 -14.02 -13.42 -0.41
CA ILE A 65 -15.41 -13.80 -0.09
C ILE A 65 -16.09 -14.39 -1.33
N ARG A 66 -15.93 -13.78 -2.52
CA ARG A 66 -16.47 -14.32 -3.77
C ARG A 66 -15.97 -15.74 -4.05
N GLN A 67 -14.70 -16.00 -3.79
CA GLN A 67 -14.13 -17.34 -3.93
C GLN A 67 -14.72 -18.31 -2.89
N LEU A 68 -14.89 -17.89 -1.64
CA LEU A 68 -15.48 -18.65 -0.54
C LEU A 68 -16.98 -18.91 -0.69
N MET A 69 -17.68 -18.14 -1.52
CA MET A 69 -19.12 -18.29 -1.79
C MET A 69 -19.41 -19.31 -2.91
N ARG A 70 -18.39 -19.86 -3.58
CA ARG A 70 -18.59 -20.91 -4.59
C ARG A 70 -19.12 -22.20 -3.93
N GLU A 71 -20.04 -22.87 -4.59
CA GLU A 71 -20.69 -24.08 -4.07
C GLU A 71 -19.75 -25.29 -3.86
N THR A 72 -18.58 -25.27 -4.48
CA THR A 72 -17.61 -26.38 -4.48
C THR A 72 -16.60 -26.33 -3.34
N LEU A 73 -16.70 -25.36 -2.42
CA LEU A 73 -15.73 -25.21 -1.34
C LEU A 73 -15.86 -26.33 -0.31
N THR A 74 -14.83 -27.09 -0.11
CA THR A 74 -14.75 -28.14 0.91
C THR A 74 -14.50 -27.56 2.30
N ALA A 75 -14.87 -28.30 3.34
CA ALA A 75 -14.58 -27.89 4.73
C ALA A 75 -13.08 -27.81 5.01
N GLU A 76 -12.26 -28.54 4.27
CA GLU A 76 -10.81 -28.56 4.41
C GLU A 76 -10.16 -27.30 3.80
N GLU A 77 -10.62 -26.89 2.64
CA GLU A 77 -10.22 -25.62 2.01
C GLU A 77 -10.60 -24.42 2.87
N LEU A 78 -11.83 -24.39 3.38
CA LEU A 78 -12.27 -23.32 4.32
C LEU A 78 -11.37 -23.30 5.57
N ARG A 79 -11.05 -24.46 6.15
CA ARG A 79 -10.15 -24.55 7.30
C ARG A 79 -8.75 -24.03 6.99
N GLY A 80 -8.22 -24.35 5.80
CA GLY A 80 -6.94 -23.83 5.32
C GLY A 80 -6.92 -22.31 5.23
N MET A 81 -7.95 -21.73 4.62
CA MET A 81 -8.06 -20.26 4.49
C MET A 81 -8.23 -19.55 5.85
N LEU A 82 -9.00 -20.12 6.77
CA LEU A 82 -9.13 -19.58 8.13
C LEU A 82 -7.82 -19.66 8.91
N ARG A 83 -7.01 -20.72 8.73
CA ARG A 83 -5.68 -20.82 9.34
C ARG A 83 -4.73 -19.76 8.79
N LEU A 84 -4.73 -19.54 7.49
CA LEU A 84 -3.92 -18.46 6.89
C LEU A 84 -4.32 -17.10 7.42
N LYS A 85 -5.64 -16.83 7.49
CA LYS A 85 -6.14 -15.57 8.05
C LYS A 85 -5.81 -15.39 9.52
N HIS A 86 -5.85 -16.45 10.30
CA HIS A 86 -5.42 -16.43 11.70
C HIS A 86 -3.95 -16.04 11.85
N VAL A 87 -3.06 -16.62 11.05
CA VAL A 87 -1.62 -16.29 11.06
C VAL A 87 -1.40 -14.82 10.66
N GLU A 88 -2.09 -14.34 9.62
CA GLU A 88 -2.03 -12.93 9.18
C GLU A 88 -2.45 -11.97 10.30
N LEU A 89 -3.55 -12.28 10.99
CA LEU A 89 -4.04 -11.47 12.10
C LEU A 89 -3.08 -11.50 13.30
N GLN A 90 -2.48 -12.65 13.61
CA GLN A 90 -1.47 -12.74 14.67
C GLN A 90 -0.25 -11.88 14.37
N GLN A 91 0.24 -11.91 13.15
CA GLN A 91 1.35 -11.06 12.71
C GLN A 91 0.99 -9.57 12.77
N THR A 92 -0.25 -9.23 12.44
CA THR A 92 -0.73 -7.85 12.53
C THR A 92 -0.81 -7.36 13.98
N VAL A 93 -1.32 -8.20 14.89
CA VAL A 93 -1.39 -7.89 16.34
C VAL A 93 0.01 -7.69 16.91
N GLU A 94 0.99 -8.52 16.53
CA GLU A 94 2.35 -8.38 17.03
C GLU A 94 3.00 -7.07 16.54
N ARG A 95 2.87 -6.73 15.27
CA ARG A 95 3.35 -5.45 14.72
C ARG A 95 2.72 -4.23 15.42
N GLU A 96 1.42 -4.27 15.70
CA GLU A 96 0.76 -3.16 16.40
C GLU A 96 1.15 -3.10 17.89
N ARG A 97 1.46 -4.21 18.53
CA ARG A 97 2.04 -4.24 19.87
C ARG A 97 3.42 -3.56 19.92
N GLU A 98 4.30 -3.92 19.01
CA GLU A 98 5.61 -3.27 18.89
C GLU A 98 5.48 -1.77 18.62
N ARG A 99 4.49 -1.37 17.79
CA ARG A 99 4.21 0.03 17.53
C ARG A 99 3.71 0.77 18.77
N LEU A 100 2.82 0.15 19.53
CA LEU A 100 2.34 0.69 20.80
C LEU A 100 3.48 0.88 21.79
N GLN A 101 4.35 -0.11 21.93
CA GLN A 101 5.52 -0.02 22.80
C GLN A 101 6.42 1.15 22.44
N ARG A 102 6.71 1.36 21.15
CA ARG A 102 7.49 2.54 20.69
C ARG A 102 6.83 3.88 21.04
N VAL A 103 5.51 3.95 20.99
CA VAL A 103 4.77 5.16 21.40
C VAL A 103 4.88 5.35 22.92
N GLU A 104 4.74 4.29 23.70
CA GLU A 104 4.87 4.35 25.17
C GLU A 104 6.27 4.77 25.61
N GLU A 105 7.32 4.24 24.96
CA GLU A 105 8.70 4.65 25.22
C GLU A 105 8.93 6.14 24.95
N ARG A 106 8.36 6.66 23.86
CA ARG A 106 8.43 8.11 23.56
C ARG A 106 7.66 8.99 24.53
N LEU A 107 6.49 8.53 24.97
CA LEU A 107 5.73 9.23 26.02
C LEU A 107 6.53 9.29 27.33
N GLN A 108 7.17 8.18 27.72
CA GLN A 108 8.02 8.16 28.92
C GLN A 108 9.23 9.10 28.81
N LEU A 109 9.82 9.26 27.62
CA LEU A 109 10.90 10.23 27.39
C LEU A 109 10.41 11.67 27.59
N ILE A 110 9.24 12.00 27.04
CA ILE A 110 8.61 13.32 27.21
C ILE A 110 8.35 13.63 28.68
N ASP A 111 7.82 12.66 29.42
CA ASP A 111 7.48 12.79 30.82
C ASP A 111 8.72 12.94 31.73
N ARG A 112 9.85 12.35 31.34
CA ARG A 112 11.11 12.44 32.11
C ARG A 112 11.91 13.71 31.87
N GLU A 113 11.93 14.20 30.63
CA GLU A 113 12.83 15.27 30.22
C GLU A 113 12.16 16.64 30.14
N GLY A 114 10.84 16.73 30.35
CA GLY A 114 10.05 17.96 30.61
C GLY A 114 10.25 19.17 29.70
N SER A 115 11.21 19.18 28.78
CA SER A 115 11.53 20.32 27.93
C SER A 115 12.40 19.99 26.71
N ALA A 116 12.56 18.72 26.32
CA ALA A 116 13.30 18.38 25.11
C ALA A 116 12.54 18.90 23.87
N SER A 117 13.28 19.43 22.91
CA SER A 117 12.72 19.89 21.63
C SER A 117 11.89 18.77 20.99
N VAL A 118 10.71 19.08 20.48
CA VAL A 118 9.83 18.13 19.79
C VAL A 118 10.56 17.40 18.65
N SER A 119 11.53 18.05 18.01
CA SER A 119 12.42 17.45 17.03
C SER A 119 13.34 16.36 17.63
N GLU A 120 13.89 16.57 18.82
CA GLU A 120 14.74 15.57 19.48
C GLU A 120 13.93 14.35 19.90
N ILE A 121 12.71 14.54 20.39
CA ILE A 121 11.79 13.45 20.80
C ILE A 121 11.34 12.62 19.61
N LEU A 122 11.08 13.26 18.48
CA LEU A 122 10.71 12.56 17.23
C LEU A 122 11.91 11.86 16.57
N PHE A 123 13.14 12.35 16.81
CA PHE A 123 14.39 11.79 16.30
C PHE A 123 15.18 10.95 17.30
N CYS A 124 14.84 10.99 18.61
CA CYS A 124 15.48 10.11 19.61
C CYS A 124 15.06 8.65 19.41
N ARG A 125 16.00 7.85 19.00
CA ARG A 125 15.94 6.41 19.04
C ARG A 125 15.93 5.96 20.49
N GLY A 126 15.05 5.04 20.84
CA GLY A 126 15.12 4.31 22.11
C GLY A 126 16.51 3.69 22.27
N GLY A 127 17.27 4.25 23.22
CA GLY A 127 18.56 3.70 23.60
C GLY A 127 18.41 2.35 24.28
N ASN A 128 19.29 1.43 23.94
CA ASN A 128 19.50 0.10 24.45
C ASN A 128 19.14 -0.07 25.95
N ALA A 129 18.15 -0.92 26.21
CA ALA A 129 18.12 -1.71 27.44
C ALA A 129 18.55 -3.14 27.05
N ALA A 130 19.69 -3.55 27.59
CA ALA A 130 20.26 -4.87 27.39
C ALA A 130 19.27 -5.97 27.78
N GLY A 131 18.89 -6.80 26.84
CA GLY A 131 18.17 -8.03 27.04
C GLY A 131 18.56 -9.01 25.95
N ASN A 132 19.35 -10.03 26.33
CA ASN A 132 19.76 -11.15 25.51
C ASN A 132 18.62 -11.68 24.62
N HIS A 133 18.72 -11.48 23.31
CA HIS A 133 18.18 -12.42 22.35
C HIS A 133 19.19 -12.66 21.23
N THR A 134 19.49 -13.93 21.06
CA THR A 134 20.27 -14.57 20.03
C THR A 134 20.18 -13.90 18.67
N GLN A 135 21.34 -13.64 18.13
CA GLN A 135 21.67 -13.22 16.77
C GLN A 135 20.69 -13.73 15.71
N LYS A 136 20.00 -12.81 15.05
CA LYS A 136 19.72 -12.86 13.65
C LYS A 136 20.17 -11.52 13.06
N GLU A 137 21.47 -11.45 12.78
CA GLU A 137 22.05 -10.43 11.94
C GLU A 137 21.47 -10.59 10.54
N THR A 138 20.60 -9.68 10.15
CA THR A 138 20.47 -9.22 8.76
C THR A 138 19.72 -7.89 8.81
N GLY A 139 20.41 -6.81 9.18
CA GLY A 139 19.95 -5.45 8.90
C GLY A 139 19.74 -5.30 7.39
N MET A 140 18.78 -4.48 6.96
CA MET A 140 18.59 -4.16 5.56
C MET A 140 19.91 -3.59 4.99
N GLU A 141 20.40 -4.20 3.91
CA GLU A 141 21.60 -3.73 3.20
C GLU A 141 21.25 -3.46 1.74
N PRO A 142 21.86 -2.45 1.11
CA PRO A 142 21.68 -2.23 -0.31
C PRO A 142 22.25 -3.40 -1.10
N VAL A 143 21.51 -3.84 -2.11
CA VAL A 143 21.99 -4.89 -3.03
C VAL A 143 23.10 -4.40 -3.93
N ARG A 144 23.17 -3.07 -4.17
CA ARG A 144 24.22 -2.39 -4.91
C ARG A 144 24.20 -0.88 -4.69
N PHE A 145 25.29 -0.22 -5.08
CA PHE A 145 25.33 1.23 -5.30
C PHE A 145 25.42 1.49 -6.80
N GLU A 146 24.64 2.47 -7.28
CA GLU A 146 24.57 2.77 -8.70
C GLU A 146 24.52 4.29 -8.91
N THR A 147 25.20 4.78 -9.93
CA THR A 147 25.06 6.17 -10.38
C THR A 147 24.21 6.17 -11.64
N LEU A 148 23.07 6.82 -11.56
CA LEU A 148 22.18 7.00 -12.72
C LEU A 148 22.47 8.37 -13.36
N ALA A 149 22.70 8.37 -14.66
CA ALA A 149 22.72 9.61 -15.44
C ALA A 149 21.34 10.28 -15.43
N ALA A 150 21.28 11.57 -15.65
CA ALA A 150 20.03 12.31 -15.74
C ALA A 150 19.09 11.71 -16.80
N PHE A 151 17.82 11.59 -16.48
CA PHE A 151 16.79 11.07 -17.38
C PHE A 151 15.42 11.73 -17.12
N LYS A 152 14.48 11.49 -18.02
CA LYS A 152 13.12 12.03 -17.90
C LYS A 152 12.13 10.91 -17.60
N VAL A 153 11.15 11.23 -16.75
CA VAL A 153 9.99 10.37 -16.49
C VAL A 153 8.71 11.11 -16.90
N MET A 154 7.93 10.47 -17.77
CA MET A 154 6.61 10.94 -18.16
C MET A 154 5.54 10.09 -17.50
N GLY A 155 4.52 10.72 -16.89
CA GLY A 155 3.45 10.01 -16.24
C GLY A 155 2.51 10.91 -15.46
N MET A 156 1.78 10.36 -14.49
CA MET A 156 0.80 11.07 -13.67
C MET A 156 1.42 11.53 -12.35
N LYS A 157 1.07 12.75 -11.93
CA LYS A 157 1.58 13.39 -10.71
C LYS A 157 0.52 13.39 -9.61
N TYR A 158 0.96 13.05 -8.41
CA TYR A 158 0.19 13.14 -7.18
C TYR A 158 0.88 14.08 -6.19
N ARG A 159 0.09 14.76 -5.36
CA ARG A 159 0.59 15.51 -4.19
C ARG A 159 -0.36 15.30 -3.02
N GLY A 160 0.15 14.76 -1.93
CA GLY A 160 -0.65 14.46 -0.74
C GLY A 160 0.11 13.57 0.24
N ASN A 161 -0.62 12.92 1.14
CA ASN A 161 -0.09 12.00 2.16
C ASN A 161 -0.47 10.52 1.93
N ASN A 162 -1.06 10.23 0.79
CA ASN A 162 -1.52 8.89 0.38
C ASN A 162 -2.43 8.17 1.41
N ALA A 163 -3.22 8.94 2.18
CA ALA A 163 -4.02 8.40 3.27
C ALA A 163 -5.13 7.43 2.81
N ASN A 164 -5.64 7.62 1.57
CA ASN A 164 -6.70 6.80 0.97
C ASN A 164 -6.20 5.97 -0.21
N GLN A 165 -4.91 5.64 -0.27
CA GLN A 165 -4.28 4.86 -1.36
C GLN A 165 -4.40 5.54 -2.73
N GLU A 166 -4.31 6.87 -2.79
CA GLU A 166 -4.46 7.66 -4.01
C GLU A 166 -3.39 7.31 -5.05
N ILE A 167 -2.18 6.96 -4.61
CA ILE A 167 -1.09 6.51 -5.52
C ILE A 167 -1.48 5.20 -6.22
N ALA A 168 -2.04 4.22 -5.49
CA ALA A 168 -2.51 2.98 -6.10
C ALA A 168 -3.66 3.21 -7.09
N GLN A 169 -4.56 4.15 -6.79
CA GLN A 169 -5.62 4.56 -7.71
C GLN A 169 -5.04 5.22 -8.96
N MET A 170 -4.03 6.08 -8.80
CA MET A 170 -3.34 6.74 -9.93
C MET A 170 -2.65 5.73 -10.85
N TRP A 171 -1.97 4.72 -10.31
CA TRP A 171 -1.42 3.61 -11.11
C TRP A 171 -2.51 2.85 -11.87
N GLY A 172 -3.68 2.66 -11.24
CA GLY A 172 -4.85 2.05 -11.90
C GLY A 172 -5.37 2.85 -13.09
N VAL A 173 -5.20 4.17 -13.09
CA VAL A 173 -5.55 5.06 -14.22
C VAL A 173 -4.43 5.11 -15.25
N LEU A 174 -3.18 5.14 -14.83
CA LEU A 174 -2.01 5.26 -15.71
C LEU A 174 -1.76 4.00 -16.54
N ASN A 175 -1.83 2.82 -15.91
CA ASN A 175 -1.47 1.56 -16.58
C ASN A 175 -2.24 1.29 -17.88
N PRO A 176 -3.57 1.50 -17.97
CA PRO A 176 -4.28 1.36 -19.23
C PRO A 176 -3.85 2.38 -20.32
N ARG A 177 -3.28 3.52 -19.90
CA ARG A 177 -2.83 4.62 -20.75
C ARG A 177 -1.34 4.61 -21.05
N ALA A 178 -0.61 3.59 -20.55
CA ALA A 178 0.84 3.48 -20.77
C ALA A 178 1.23 3.49 -22.24
N HIS A 179 0.35 3.03 -23.13
CA HIS A 179 0.53 3.06 -24.60
C HIS A 179 0.59 4.47 -25.20
N GLU A 180 0.14 5.51 -24.47
CA GLU A 180 0.24 6.91 -24.90
C GLU A 180 1.65 7.49 -24.64
N ILE A 181 2.50 6.81 -23.87
CA ILE A 181 3.83 7.27 -23.47
C ILE A 181 4.87 6.60 -24.37
N PRO A 182 5.74 7.37 -25.08
CA PRO A 182 6.83 6.82 -25.86
C PRO A 182 7.98 6.36 -24.95
N MET A 183 7.71 5.31 -24.14
CA MET A 183 8.63 4.81 -23.13
C MET A 183 9.89 4.19 -23.75
N THR A 184 11.00 4.35 -23.05
CA THR A 184 12.29 3.69 -23.35
C THR A 184 12.66 2.75 -22.21
N GLY A 185 12.77 1.45 -22.54
CA GLY A 185 12.99 0.38 -21.55
C GLY A 185 11.70 -0.21 -21.01
N GLU A 186 11.84 -1.16 -20.09
CA GLU A 186 10.73 -2.01 -19.60
C GLU A 186 10.34 -1.70 -18.15
N CYS A 187 11.03 -0.74 -17.51
CA CYS A 187 10.78 -0.39 -16.12
C CYS A 187 9.72 0.71 -15.99
N ALA A 188 8.86 0.55 -14.97
CA ALA A 188 8.03 1.63 -14.48
C ALA A 188 8.69 2.29 -13.26
N TYR A 189 8.44 3.57 -13.05
CA TYR A 189 9.06 4.39 -12.02
C TYR A 189 8.00 5.05 -11.15
N GLY A 190 8.13 4.90 -9.84
CA GLY A 190 7.49 5.73 -8.85
C GLY A 190 8.52 6.71 -8.30
N VAL A 191 8.47 7.98 -8.72
CA VAL A 191 9.46 8.98 -8.33
C VAL A 191 8.87 9.86 -7.23
N CYS A 192 9.48 9.85 -6.05
CA CYS A 192 9.02 10.60 -4.89
C CYS A 192 9.95 11.79 -4.62
N LEU A 193 9.37 12.91 -4.26
CA LEU A 193 10.06 14.12 -3.83
C LEU A 193 9.46 14.61 -2.52
N MET A 194 10.24 14.58 -1.47
CA MET A 194 9.90 15.21 -0.20
C MET A 194 9.98 16.73 -0.34
N LEU A 195 8.92 17.41 0.08
CA LEU A 195 8.79 18.87 -0.03
C LEU A 195 9.14 19.51 1.32
N PRO A 196 10.25 20.25 1.44
CA PRO A 196 10.71 20.82 2.72
C PRO A 196 9.69 21.76 3.37
N ASP A 197 8.93 22.51 2.54
CA ASP A 197 7.97 23.52 3.00
C ASP A 197 6.52 23.01 3.05
N ALA A 198 6.29 21.70 2.84
CA ALA A 198 4.95 21.12 2.90
C ALA A 198 4.57 20.71 4.33
N PRO A 199 3.27 20.62 4.65
CA PRO A 199 2.82 20.00 5.90
C PRO A 199 3.41 18.60 6.07
N ALA A 200 3.64 18.21 7.33
CA ALA A 200 4.23 16.90 7.64
C ALA A 200 3.48 15.75 6.95
N GLY A 201 4.23 14.89 6.28
CA GLY A 201 3.70 13.73 5.54
C GLY A 201 3.18 14.03 4.15
N VAL A 202 3.23 15.28 3.68
CA VAL A 202 2.88 15.65 2.30
C VAL A 202 4.11 15.58 1.41
N PHE A 203 4.00 14.84 0.30
CA PHE A 203 5.05 14.67 -0.69
C PHE A 203 4.49 14.74 -2.11
N GLU A 204 5.35 14.91 -3.10
CA GLU A 204 5.00 14.73 -4.51
C GLU A 204 5.45 13.35 -4.98
N TYR A 205 4.64 12.73 -5.83
CA TYR A 205 4.93 11.43 -6.41
C TYR A 205 4.55 11.45 -7.89
N VAL A 206 5.42 10.92 -8.73
CA VAL A 206 5.14 10.74 -10.16
C VAL A 206 5.22 9.26 -10.51
N ALA A 207 4.08 8.68 -10.87
CA ALA A 207 4.01 7.37 -11.47
C ALA A 207 4.24 7.50 -12.98
N GLY A 208 5.20 6.78 -13.54
CA GLY A 208 5.48 6.97 -14.97
C GLY A 208 6.52 6.02 -15.54
N PHE A 209 6.94 6.37 -16.75
CA PHE A 209 7.89 5.60 -17.54
C PHE A 209 9.00 6.51 -18.06
N LYS A 210 10.21 5.94 -18.20
CA LYS A 210 11.35 6.66 -18.78
C LYS A 210 11.07 7.00 -20.22
N VAL A 211 11.36 8.26 -20.61
CA VAL A 211 11.27 8.75 -21.98
C VAL A 211 12.55 9.46 -22.40
N GLU A 212 12.91 9.40 -23.68
CA GLU A 212 14.02 10.14 -24.24
C GLU A 212 13.55 11.23 -25.20
N GLN A 213 12.64 10.88 -26.11
CA GLN A 213 12.04 11.79 -27.08
C GLN A 213 10.52 11.68 -27.03
N TYR A 214 9.84 12.79 -27.13
CA TYR A 214 8.38 12.85 -27.17
C TYR A 214 7.94 14.12 -27.90
N ASP A 215 6.87 14.00 -28.71
CA ASP A 215 6.30 15.12 -29.45
C ASP A 215 5.32 15.95 -28.63
N HIS A 216 4.59 15.28 -27.74
CA HIS A 216 3.61 15.91 -26.84
C HIS A 216 3.51 15.14 -25.51
N VAL A 217 2.96 15.81 -24.52
CA VAL A 217 2.62 15.20 -23.22
C VAL A 217 1.12 14.93 -23.21
N PRO A 218 0.67 13.67 -23.00
CA PRO A 218 -0.75 13.35 -22.97
C PRO A 218 -1.49 14.13 -21.87
N GLU A 219 -2.78 14.39 -22.08
CA GLU A 219 -3.61 15.14 -21.13
C GLU A 219 -3.61 14.49 -19.74
N GLY A 220 -3.39 15.31 -18.70
CA GLY A 220 -3.31 14.85 -17.31
C GLY A 220 -1.99 14.20 -16.94
N MET A 221 -1.00 14.17 -17.82
CA MET A 221 0.36 13.71 -17.54
C MET A 221 1.33 14.89 -17.42
N VAL A 222 2.48 14.62 -16.81
CA VAL A 222 3.59 15.54 -16.64
C VAL A 222 4.90 14.86 -17.06
N VAL A 223 5.91 15.68 -17.34
CA VAL A 223 7.29 15.20 -17.49
C VAL A 223 8.12 15.81 -16.38
N ILE A 224 8.92 14.99 -15.71
CA ILE A 224 9.90 15.46 -14.72
C ILE A 224 11.31 15.09 -15.18
N ASP A 225 12.26 15.95 -14.84
CA ASP A 225 13.68 15.67 -15.00
C ASP A 225 14.24 15.08 -13.71
N VAL A 226 14.70 13.84 -13.77
CA VAL A 226 15.43 13.18 -12.68
C VAL A 226 16.92 13.48 -12.90
N PRO A 227 17.58 14.24 -12.00
CA PRO A 227 18.98 14.60 -12.17
C PRO A 227 19.91 13.40 -11.99
N GLU A 228 21.11 13.49 -12.52
CA GLU A 228 22.18 12.53 -12.21
C GLU A 228 22.39 12.47 -10.69
N ASN A 229 22.41 11.26 -10.14
CA ASN A 229 22.67 11.06 -8.73
C ASN A 229 23.24 9.65 -8.46
N ARG A 230 23.89 9.50 -7.30
CA ARG A 230 24.33 8.22 -6.77
C ARG A 230 23.27 7.68 -5.83
N TYR A 231 22.93 6.41 -5.99
CA TYR A 231 21.88 5.74 -5.22
C TYR A 231 22.42 4.51 -4.49
N ALA A 232 21.93 4.31 -3.27
CA ALA A 232 21.94 3.01 -2.62
C ALA A 232 20.65 2.29 -3.05
N VAL A 233 20.76 1.09 -3.61
CA VAL A 233 19.66 0.34 -4.19
C VAL A 233 19.29 -0.82 -3.28
N PHE A 234 18.04 -0.84 -2.83
CA PHE A 234 17.50 -1.88 -1.97
C PHE A 234 16.48 -2.71 -2.72
N ALA A 235 16.46 -4.03 -2.47
CA ALA A 235 15.42 -4.89 -3.01
C ALA A 235 14.27 -5.02 -2.00
N HIS A 236 13.11 -4.50 -2.36
CA HIS A 236 11.88 -4.86 -1.67
C HIS A 236 11.40 -6.23 -2.14
N ARG A 237 11.12 -7.12 -1.20
CA ARG A 237 10.61 -8.47 -1.47
C ARG A 237 9.30 -8.68 -0.74
N GLY A 238 8.27 -9.03 -1.48
CA GLY A 238 6.93 -9.25 -0.95
C GLY A 238 5.87 -8.29 -1.50
N PRO A 239 4.68 -8.30 -0.93
CA PRO A 239 3.55 -7.49 -1.38
C PRO A 239 3.76 -6.00 -1.01
N LEU A 240 3.16 -5.09 -1.81
CA LEU A 240 3.25 -3.63 -1.60
C LEU A 240 2.82 -3.15 -0.21
N GLU A 241 1.96 -3.91 0.47
CA GLU A 241 1.51 -3.59 1.85
C GLU A 241 2.65 -3.56 2.86
N THR A 242 3.76 -4.29 2.58
CA THR A 242 4.95 -4.34 3.43
C THR A 242 6.04 -3.33 3.03
N LEU A 243 5.80 -2.52 2.00
CA LEU A 243 6.76 -1.52 1.51
C LEU A 243 7.17 -0.51 2.60
N LYS A 244 6.23 -0.08 3.43
CA LYS A 244 6.50 0.81 4.55
C LYS A 244 7.52 0.25 5.55
N ASP A 245 7.53 -1.07 5.75
CA ASP A 245 8.46 -1.73 6.67
C ASP A 245 9.88 -1.74 6.07
N THR A 246 9.98 -1.84 4.73
CA THR A 246 11.26 -1.71 4.02
C THR A 246 11.80 -0.29 4.09
N TYR A 247 10.97 0.74 3.87
CA TYR A 247 11.37 2.13 4.05
C TYR A 247 11.80 2.42 5.49
N ALA A 248 11.08 1.90 6.48
CA ALA A 248 11.47 2.05 7.88
C ALA A 248 12.85 1.39 8.15
N ALA A 249 13.11 0.20 7.61
CA ALA A 249 14.41 -0.46 7.75
C ALA A 249 15.55 0.32 7.07
N ILE A 250 15.29 0.96 5.94
CA ILE A 250 16.27 1.81 5.26
C ILE A 250 16.52 3.09 6.06
N CYS A 251 15.45 3.82 6.42
CA CYS A 251 15.56 5.14 7.03
C CYS A 251 15.98 5.06 8.51
N ASP A 252 15.42 4.12 9.27
CA ASP A 252 15.60 4.03 10.72
C ASP A 252 16.77 3.13 11.15
N ASP A 253 17.19 2.18 10.30
CA ASP A 253 18.31 1.28 10.62
C ASP A 253 19.52 1.53 9.73
N TRP A 254 19.37 1.42 8.41
CA TRP A 254 20.52 1.43 7.52
C TRP A 254 21.21 2.80 7.45
N PHE A 255 20.52 3.90 7.17
CA PHE A 255 21.13 5.22 7.05
C PHE A 255 21.96 5.62 8.28
N PRO A 256 21.45 5.48 9.51
CA PRO A 256 22.23 5.83 10.71
C PRO A 256 23.44 4.95 10.94
N ARG A 257 23.36 3.68 10.54
CA ARG A 257 24.43 2.69 10.75
C ARG A 257 25.52 2.79 9.67
N ALA A 258 25.13 3.05 8.44
CA ALA A 258 26.03 3.06 7.28
C ALA A 258 26.83 4.35 7.10
N GLY A 259 26.50 5.41 7.84
CA GLY A 259 27.20 6.70 7.77
C GLY A 259 26.88 7.53 6.52
N TYR A 260 25.98 7.06 5.65
CA TYR A 260 25.48 7.82 4.52
C TYR A 260 24.43 8.83 4.97
N LYS A 261 24.28 9.91 4.20
CA LYS A 261 23.22 10.91 4.40
C LYS A 261 22.33 10.97 3.16
N PRO A 262 21.00 11.07 3.33
CA PRO A 262 20.12 11.40 2.21
C PRO A 262 20.55 12.74 1.59
N THR A 263 20.59 12.82 0.27
CA THR A 263 21.07 14.05 -0.41
C THR A 263 19.96 15.05 -0.69
N GLY A 264 18.70 14.74 -0.34
CA GLY A 264 17.57 15.59 -0.70
C GLY A 264 17.38 15.63 -2.22
N GLY A 265 17.06 14.51 -2.82
CA GLY A 265 16.75 14.35 -4.24
C GLY A 265 15.49 13.53 -4.40
N TYR A 266 15.29 12.99 -5.58
CA TYR A 266 14.25 12.02 -5.84
C TYR A 266 14.68 10.65 -5.32
N ASP A 267 13.94 10.10 -4.38
CA ASP A 267 13.90 8.65 -4.15
C ASP A 267 12.97 7.99 -5.16
N MET A 268 13.24 6.76 -5.51
CA MET A 268 12.52 6.10 -6.59
C MET A 268 12.21 4.65 -6.26
N GLU A 269 11.01 4.23 -6.63
CA GLU A 269 10.60 2.84 -6.74
C GLU A 269 10.73 2.42 -8.20
N VAL A 270 11.55 1.43 -8.48
CA VAL A 270 11.78 0.93 -9.85
C VAL A 270 11.17 -0.46 -9.97
N TYR A 271 10.13 -0.55 -10.77
CA TYR A 271 9.35 -1.75 -11.02
C TYR A 271 9.83 -2.42 -12.30
N THR A 272 10.39 -3.62 -12.16
CA THR A 272 10.89 -4.45 -13.26
C THR A 272 9.89 -5.56 -13.60
N GLU A 273 10.24 -6.46 -14.53
CA GLU A 273 9.46 -7.66 -14.85
C GLU A 273 9.22 -8.59 -13.64
N GLU A 274 10.07 -8.51 -12.61
CA GLU A 274 9.95 -9.29 -11.38
C GLU A 274 8.83 -8.78 -10.46
N PHE A 275 8.27 -7.60 -10.76
CA PHE A 275 7.19 -7.02 -9.99
C PHE A 275 5.85 -7.69 -10.30
N LYS A 276 5.22 -8.22 -9.26
CA LYS A 276 3.92 -8.88 -9.31
C LYS A 276 3.02 -8.32 -8.21
N SER A 277 2.39 -7.21 -8.43
CA SER A 277 1.65 -6.32 -7.51
C SER A 277 1.31 -6.85 -6.10
N PHE A 278 0.73 -8.03 -5.97
CA PHE A 278 0.28 -8.60 -4.69
C PHE A 278 0.87 -9.97 -4.38
N ALA A 279 1.85 -10.43 -5.17
CA ALA A 279 2.44 -11.74 -4.96
C ALA A 279 3.49 -11.72 -3.84
N PRO A 280 3.57 -12.76 -3.00
CA PRO A 280 4.57 -12.84 -1.94
C PRO A 280 6.02 -12.97 -2.47
N ASP A 281 6.18 -13.35 -3.73
CA ASP A 281 7.45 -13.45 -4.45
C ASP A 281 7.75 -12.21 -5.33
N SER A 282 6.98 -11.13 -5.19
CA SER A 282 7.19 -9.87 -5.89
C SER A 282 8.53 -9.24 -5.50
N VAL A 283 9.25 -8.70 -6.48
CA VAL A 283 10.49 -7.96 -6.25
C VAL A 283 10.47 -6.66 -7.04
N PHE A 284 10.82 -5.55 -6.40
CA PHE A 284 11.14 -4.28 -7.03
C PHE A 284 12.22 -3.56 -6.24
N TYR A 285 12.75 -2.47 -6.75
CA TYR A 285 13.93 -1.84 -6.19
C TYR A 285 13.63 -0.43 -5.72
N ILE A 286 14.14 -0.09 -4.53
CA ILE A 286 14.08 1.24 -3.94
C ILE A 286 15.46 1.87 -4.14
N TYR A 287 15.48 3.05 -4.74
CA TYR A 287 16.68 3.83 -5.01
C TYR A 287 16.71 5.04 -4.08
N GLU A 288 17.56 5.01 -3.08
CA GLU A 288 17.76 6.09 -2.12
C GLU A 288 18.97 6.94 -2.52
N PRO A 289 18.80 8.26 -2.74
CA PRO A 289 19.89 9.13 -3.12
C PRO A 289 20.87 9.34 -1.95
N VAL A 290 22.17 9.09 -2.17
CA VAL A 290 23.19 9.09 -1.11
C VAL A 290 24.42 9.90 -1.48
N LYS A 291 25.04 10.49 -0.43
CA LYS A 291 26.38 11.12 -0.46
C LYS A 291 27.33 10.36 0.40
#